data_092214a8d8747415bb43791a04314a4a
#
_entry.id   092214a8d8747415bb43791a04314a4a
#
_cell.length_a   1.000
_cell.length_b   1.000
_cell.length_c   1.000
_cell.angle_alpha   90.00
_cell.angle_beta   90.00
_cell.angle_gamma   90.00
#
_symmetry.space_group_name_H-M   'P 1'
#
loop_
_entity.id
_entity.type
_entity.pdbx_description
1 polymer ?
#
loop_
_entity_poly.entity_id
_entity_poly.type
_entity_poly.pdbx_seq_one_letter_code
_entity_poly.pdbx_strand_id
1 'polypeptide(L)'
;MNASGRVFVLANRIVLITGGTRGIGFALSRAFLSSGDQVVITSKTAESIEQAEAALVQYKDQLWAKRCDVCNREDCRQLVKDIVQKFGRIDILINNAGICADGQFYKMSGENWDHVTDTNINSLYNVTQPVVKQMMKQSETSSIYSMTSTAGMYGVFGQTNYSASKAAVIGFTYALAEEVKRFNIQVNAISPAAKTDMTLPAIKRVEE
;
A
#
# COMPACT_ATOMS: atom_id res chain seq x y z
N MET A 1 -9.96 19.33 17.09
CA MET A 1 -10.49 19.46 18.47
C MET A 1 -11.99 19.62 18.36
N ASN A 2 -12.76 18.78 19.06
CA ASN A 2 -14.20 19.05 19.18
C ASN A 2 -14.46 19.97 20.39
N ALA A 3 -15.68 20.47 20.55
CA ALA A 3 -16.06 21.43 21.60
C ALA A 3 -15.84 20.96 23.05
N SER A 4 -15.41 19.71 23.29
CA SER A 4 -15.11 19.13 24.61
C SER A 4 -13.62 18.94 24.90
N GLY A 5 -12.71 19.41 24.02
CA GLY A 5 -11.26 19.32 24.23
C GLY A 5 -10.68 17.90 24.31
N ARG A 6 -11.46 16.86 23.98
CA ARG A 6 -10.98 15.49 23.96
C ARG A 6 -10.11 15.25 22.71
N VAL A 7 -8.84 14.98 22.95
CA VAL A 7 -7.94 14.41 21.95
C VAL A 7 -8.37 12.96 21.76
N PHE A 8 -8.95 12.65 20.60
CA PHE A 8 -9.15 11.26 20.22
C PHE A 8 -7.78 10.67 19.85
N VAL A 9 -7.15 9.97 20.77
CA VAL A 9 -6.00 9.13 20.45
C VAL A 9 -6.55 7.89 19.76
N LEU A 10 -6.48 7.85 18.45
CA LEU A 10 -6.75 6.65 17.64
C LEU A 10 -5.51 5.74 17.71
N ALA A 11 -5.20 5.22 18.90
CA ALA A 11 -4.10 4.29 19.12
C ALA A 11 -4.59 2.83 19.02
N ASN A 12 -3.67 1.88 18.80
CA ASN A 12 -3.93 0.44 18.72
C ASN A 12 -4.73 -0.04 17.47
N ARG A 13 -4.73 0.73 16.38
CA ARG A 13 -5.26 0.19 15.11
C ARG A 13 -4.28 -0.82 14.54
N ILE A 14 -4.81 -1.80 13.83
CA ILE A 14 -4.00 -2.77 13.07
C ILE A 14 -3.88 -2.26 11.64
N VAL A 15 -2.68 -1.85 11.26
CA VAL A 15 -2.38 -1.22 9.97
C VAL A 15 -1.52 -2.16 9.13
N LEU A 16 -2.03 -2.57 7.97
CA LEU A 16 -1.26 -3.35 6.98
C LEU A 16 -0.77 -2.43 5.87
N ILE A 17 0.56 -2.39 5.65
CA ILE A 17 1.20 -1.59 4.60
C ILE A 17 2.00 -2.50 3.67
N THR A 18 1.56 -2.64 2.42
CA THR A 18 2.34 -3.38 1.42
C THR A 18 3.50 -2.53 0.90
N GLY A 19 4.69 -3.14 0.75
CA GLY A 19 5.90 -2.39 0.39
C GLY A 19 6.30 -1.37 1.46
N GLY A 20 6.08 -1.70 2.74
CA GLY A 20 6.31 -0.82 3.89
C GLY A 20 7.77 -0.66 4.30
N THR A 21 8.73 -1.29 3.60
CA THR A 21 10.14 -1.34 4.00
C THR A 21 11.00 -0.21 3.47
N ARG A 22 10.52 0.59 2.51
CA ARG A 22 11.26 1.72 1.91
C ARG A 22 10.33 2.83 1.40
N GLY A 23 10.91 3.98 1.06
CA GLY A 23 10.22 5.10 0.42
C GLY A 23 8.98 5.58 1.20
N ILE A 24 7.88 5.80 0.49
CA ILE A 24 6.62 6.27 1.06
C ILE A 24 6.08 5.26 2.07
N GLY A 25 6.12 3.96 1.75
CA GLY A 25 5.64 2.91 2.66
C GLY A 25 6.37 2.93 4.00
N PHE A 26 7.70 3.10 4.00
CA PHE A 26 8.48 3.21 5.22
C PHE A 26 8.15 4.46 6.04
N ALA A 27 7.98 5.60 5.37
CA ALA A 27 7.59 6.85 6.03
C ALA A 27 6.21 6.73 6.70
N LEU A 28 5.25 6.10 6.03
CA LEU A 28 3.93 5.80 6.57
C LEU A 28 4.02 4.83 7.76
N SER A 29 4.83 3.75 7.63
CA SER A 29 5.05 2.79 8.72
C SER A 29 5.53 3.49 9.98
N ARG A 30 6.54 4.34 9.84
CA ARG A 30 7.08 5.13 10.97
C ARG A 30 6.04 6.07 11.56
N ALA A 31 5.22 6.73 10.74
CA ALA A 31 4.19 7.65 11.19
C ALA A 31 3.11 6.93 12.02
N PHE A 32 2.60 5.78 11.55
CA PHE A 32 1.61 4.99 12.28
C PHE A 32 2.19 4.41 13.58
N LEU A 33 3.41 3.89 13.55
CA LEU A 33 4.10 3.43 14.77
C LEU A 33 4.25 4.55 15.80
N SER A 34 4.63 5.76 15.37
CA SER A 34 4.73 6.92 16.23
C SER A 34 3.38 7.38 16.82
N SER A 35 2.28 7.00 16.18
CA SER A 35 0.91 7.28 16.68
C SER A 35 0.39 6.19 17.63
N GLY A 36 1.18 5.16 17.92
CA GLY A 36 0.81 4.07 18.83
C GLY A 36 0.03 2.93 18.17
N ASP A 37 0.02 2.85 16.85
CA ASP A 37 -0.64 1.77 16.11
C ASP A 37 0.24 0.51 16.03
N GLN A 38 -0.39 -0.65 15.87
CA GLN A 38 0.26 -1.90 15.49
C GLN A 38 0.42 -1.93 13.97
N VAL A 39 1.64 -2.03 13.47
CA VAL A 39 1.91 -1.91 12.04
C VAL A 39 2.50 -3.21 11.49
N VAL A 40 1.83 -3.75 10.50
CA VAL A 40 2.31 -4.88 9.69
C VAL A 40 2.86 -4.33 8.38
N ILE A 41 4.13 -4.57 8.12
CA ILE A 41 4.76 -4.19 6.86
C ILE A 41 5.14 -5.42 6.05
N THR A 42 5.11 -5.30 4.72
CA THR A 42 5.53 -6.39 3.85
C THR A 42 6.59 -5.98 2.84
N SER A 43 7.43 -6.93 2.48
CA SER A 43 8.34 -6.88 1.34
C SER A 43 8.49 -8.28 0.73
N LYS A 44 8.88 -8.32 -0.55
CA LYS A 44 9.19 -9.56 -1.26
C LYS A 44 10.49 -10.21 -0.77
N THR A 45 11.47 -9.42 -0.31
CA THR A 45 12.81 -9.88 0.07
C THR A 45 13.03 -9.86 1.58
N ALA A 46 13.73 -10.85 2.10
CA ALA A 46 14.10 -10.92 3.52
C ALA A 46 15.04 -9.77 3.90
N GLU A 47 15.99 -9.43 3.04
CA GLU A 47 16.92 -8.33 3.27
C GLU A 47 16.23 -7.00 3.53
N SER A 48 15.20 -6.64 2.72
CA SER A 48 14.43 -5.41 2.93
C SER A 48 13.65 -5.42 4.24
N ILE A 49 13.21 -6.59 4.70
CA ILE A 49 12.56 -6.78 6.00
C ILE A 49 13.55 -6.48 7.12
N GLU A 50 14.71 -7.15 7.11
CA GLU A 50 15.75 -6.98 8.14
C GLU A 50 16.24 -5.53 8.25
N GLN A 51 16.46 -4.86 7.12
CA GLN A 51 16.84 -3.45 7.09
C GLN A 51 15.77 -2.55 7.72
N ALA A 52 14.48 -2.79 7.42
CA ALA A 52 13.39 -2.01 7.99
C ALA A 52 13.21 -2.27 9.48
N GLU A 53 13.32 -3.52 9.95
CA GLU A 53 13.26 -3.87 11.37
C GLU A 53 14.39 -3.20 12.16
N ALA A 54 15.61 -3.22 11.63
CA ALA A 54 16.75 -2.54 12.25
C ALA A 54 16.54 -1.02 12.33
N ALA A 55 16.01 -0.40 11.28
CA ALA A 55 15.74 1.04 11.24
C ALA A 55 14.57 1.48 12.13
N LEU A 56 13.67 0.56 12.49
CA LEU A 56 12.48 0.80 13.30
C LEU A 56 12.56 0.08 14.67
N VAL A 57 13.76 -0.29 15.12
CA VAL A 57 13.99 -1.10 16.33
C VAL A 57 13.33 -0.55 17.59
N GLN A 58 13.20 0.78 17.71
CA GLN A 58 12.49 1.43 18.83
C GLN A 58 10.99 1.11 18.88
N TYR A 59 10.41 0.57 17.80
CA TYR A 59 9.00 0.18 17.70
C TYR A 59 8.82 -1.35 17.60
N LYS A 60 9.81 -2.15 18.01
CA LYS A 60 9.82 -3.62 17.87
C LYS A 60 8.56 -4.31 18.42
N ASP A 61 7.95 -3.76 19.47
CA ASP A 61 6.75 -4.33 20.09
C ASP A 61 5.44 -3.97 19.33
N GLN A 62 5.50 -3.01 18.42
CA GLN A 62 4.37 -2.55 17.59
C GLN A 62 4.55 -2.90 16.12
N LEU A 63 5.77 -3.21 15.68
CA LEU A 63 6.10 -3.56 14.31
C LEU A 63 6.06 -5.07 14.11
N TRP A 64 5.40 -5.49 13.04
CA TRP A 64 5.46 -6.87 12.58
C TRP A 64 5.79 -6.91 11.09
N ALA A 65 7.02 -7.19 10.76
CA ALA A 65 7.50 -7.26 9.39
C ALA A 65 7.34 -8.70 8.86
N LYS A 66 6.81 -8.84 7.65
CA LYS A 66 6.50 -10.13 7.02
C LYS A 66 6.96 -10.16 5.57
N ARG A 67 7.65 -11.23 5.21
CA ARG A 67 7.88 -11.51 3.80
C ARG A 67 6.57 -11.91 3.13
N CYS A 68 6.22 -11.20 2.05
CA CYS A 68 5.06 -11.50 1.22
C CYS A 68 5.30 -10.96 -0.19
N ASP A 69 5.16 -11.82 -1.19
CA ASP A 69 5.09 -11.40 -2.58
C ASP A 69 3.64 -11.04 -2.89
N VAL A 70 3.34 -9.76 -3.06
CA VAL A 70 1.98 -9.27 -3.36
C VAL A 70 1.44 -9.77 -4.72
N CYS A 71 2.32 -10.25 -5.61
CA CYS A 71 1.94 -10.90 -6.85
C CYS A 71 1.46 -12.35 -6.63
N ASN A 72 1.79 -12.96 -5.50
CA ASN A 72 1.38 -14.32 -5.15
C ASN A 72 0.10 -14.29 -4.29
N ARG A 73 -0.99 -14.83 -4.84
CA ARG A 73 -2.29 -14.86 -4.15
C ARG A 73 -2.30 -15.64 -2.85
N GLU A 74 -1.56 -16.75 -2.80
CA GLU A 74 -1.54 -17.58 -1.60
C GLU A 74 -0.73 -16.92 -0.49
N ASP A 75 0.41 -16.28 -0.81
CA ASP A 75 1.17 -15.46 0.15
C ASP A 75 0.26 -14.37 0.77
N CYS A 76 -0.52 -13.68 -0.06
CA CYS A 76 -1.43 -12.64 0.42
C CYS A 76 -2.55 -13.19 1.31
N ARG A 77 -3.12 -14.34 0.96
CA ARG A 77 -4.14 -15.01 1.80
C ARG A 77 -3.57 -15.47 3.13
N GLN A 78 -2.36 -16.04 3.10
CA GLN A 78 -1.70 -16.50 4.31
C GLN A 78 -1.33 -15.31 5.21
N LEU A 79 -0.80 -14.22 4.64
CA LEU A 79 -0.53 -12.99 5.37
C LEU A 79 -1.77 -12.49 6.14
N VAL A 80 -2.91 -12.41 5.47
CA VAL A 80 -4.15 -11.95 6.12
C VAL A 80 -4.61 -12.90 7.22
N LYS A 81 -4.52 -14.22 7.01
CA LYS A 81 -4.81 -15.22 8.06
C LYS A 81 -3.92 -15.02 9.28
N ASP A 82 -2.61 -14.86 9.05
CA ASP A 82 -1.62 -14.66 10.13
C ASP A 82 -1.89 -13.38 10.92
N ILE A 83 -2.26 -12.28 10.23
CA ILE A 83 -2.62 -11.02 10.88
C ILE A 83 -3.87 -11.21 11.75
N VAL A 84 -4.90 -11.83 11.21
CA VAL A 84 -6.16 -12.08 11.94
C VAL A 84 -5.93 -13.01 13.12
N GLN A 85 -5.10 -14.04 12.97
CA GLN A 85 -4.75 -14.93 14.08
C GLN A 85 -4.01 -14.19 15.20
N LYS A 86 -3.12 -13.25 14.85
CA LYS A 86 -2.31 -12.51 15.82
C LYS A 86 -3.06 -11.35 16.49
N PHE A 87 -3.82 -10.58 15.70
CA PHE A 87 -4.40 -9.30 16.14
C PHE A 87 -5.93 -9.30 16.16
N GLY A 88 -6.58 -10.31 15.58
CA GLY A 88 -8.04 -10.43 15.52
C GLY A 88 -8.73 -9.60 14.44
N ARG A 89 -8.07 -8.55 13.91
CA ARG A 89 -8.68 -7.56 13.02
C ARG A 89 -7.66 -6.88 12.10
N ILE A 90 -8.16 -6.14 11.11
CA ILE A 90 -7.39 -5.21 10.28
C ILE A 90 -8.22 -3.94 10.17
N ASP A 91 -7.69 -2.80 10.61
CA ASP A 91 -8.40 -1.53 10.59
C ASP A 91 -8.05 -0.68 9.37
N ILE A 92 -6.79 -0.73 8.95
CA ILE A 92 -6.30 0.05 7.82
C ILE A 92 -5.49 -0.86 6.89
N LEU A 93 -5.82 -0.81 5.59
CA LEU A 93 -4.99 -1.35 4.54
C LEU A 93 -4.40 -0.21 3.71
N ILE A 94 -3.09 -0.24 3.49
CA ILE A 94 -2.41 0.66 2.56
C ILE A 94 -1.77 -0.18 1.44
N ASN A 95 -2.40 -0.18 0.28
CA ASN A 95 -1.86 -0.74 -0.96
C ASN A 95 -0.81 0.24 -1.51
N ASN A 96 0.43 0.07 -1.06
CA ASN A 96 1.54 0.95 -1.44
C ASN A 96 2.56 0.26 -2.34
N ALA A 97 2.67 -1.07 -2.30
CA ALA A 97 3.57 -1.81 -3.18
C ALA A 97 3.36 -1.41 -4.65
N GLY A 98 4.45 -1.12 -5.33
CA GLY A 98 4.40 -0.70 -6.73
C GLY A 98 5.79 -0.49 -7.31
N ILE A 99 5.89 -0.55 -8.62
CA ILE A 99 7.11 -0.39 -9.40
C ILE A 99 6.89 0.46 -10.63
N CYS A 100 7.98 1.01 -11.18
CA CYS A 100 8.06 1.58 -12.51
C CYS A 100 9.03 0.75 -13.37
N ALA A 101 8.71 0.59 -14.65
CA ALA A 101 9.62 0.09 -15.68
C ALA A 101 9.38 0.91 -16.94
N ASP A 102 10.01 2.09 -16.95
CA ASP A 102 9.82 3.12 -17.97
C ASP A 102 10.42 2.68 -19.32
N GLY A 103 9.74 3.03 -20.41
CA GLY A 103 10.19 2.79 -21.77
C GLY A 103 9.15 3.28 -22.77
N GLN A 104 9.60 3.70 -23.96
CA GLN A 104 8.67 4.07 -25.02
C GLN A 104 7.86 2.86 -25.44
N PHE A 105 6.54 3.00 -25.58
CA PHE A 105 5.60 1.89 -25.77
C PHE A 105 6.01 0.92 -26.90
N TYR A 106 6.41 1.45 -28.04
CA TYR A 106 6.79 0.62 -29.20
C TYR A 106 8.14 -0.13 -29.03
N LYS A 107 8.88 0.15 -27.95
CA LYS A 107 10.12 -0.56 -27.56
C LYS A 107 9.98 -1.33 -26.25
N MET A 108 8.83 -1.19 -25.58
CA MET A 108 8.60 -1.82 -24.28
C MET A 108 8.48 -3.34 -24.46
N SER A 109 9.23 -4.10 -23.65
CA SER A 109 9.08 -5.55 -23.61
C SER A 109 7.77 -5.98 -22.95
N GLY A 110 7.23 -7.13 -23.36
CA GLY A 110 6.08 -7.73 -22.67
C GLY A 110 6.38 -8.01 -21.19
N GLU A 111 7.60 -8.40 -20.87
CA GLU A 111 8.06 -8.63 -19.50
C GLU A 111 7.92 -7.38 -18.61
N ASN A 112 8.35 -6.21 -19.12
CA ASN A 112 8.20 -4.94 -18.39
C ASN A 112 6.74 -4.54 -18.22
N TRP A 113 5.91 -4.78 -19.23
CA TRP A 113 4.47 -4.55 -19.16
C TRP A 113 3.84 -5.44 -18.09
N ASP A 114 4.08 -6.74 -18.15
CA ASP A 114 3.51 -7.74 -17.24
C ASP A 114 3.98 -7.50 -15.81
N HIS A 115 5.28 -7.22 -15.60
CA HIS A 115 5.84 -6.96 -14.28
C HIS A 115 5.17 -5.74 -13.59
N VAL A 116 4.96 -4.65 -14.34
CA VAL A 116 4.27 -3.47 -13.81
C VAL A 116 2.79 -3.77 -13.54
N THR A 117 2.13 -4.48 -14.44
CA THR A 117 0.71 -4.84 -14.31
C THR A 117 0.49 -5.77 -13.11
N ASP A 118 1.32 -6.79 -12.96
CA ASP A 118 1.21 -7.74 -11.85
C ASP A 118 1.44 -7.05 -10.50
N THR A 119 2.49 -6.21 -10.42
CA THR A 119 2.82 -5.55 -9.17
C THR A 119 1.86 -4.43 -8.80
N ASN A 120 1.38 -3.64 -9.78
CA ASN A 120 0.59 -2.44 -9.50
C ASN A 120 -0.92 -2.67 -9.58
N ILE A 121 -1.41 -3.68 -10.32
CA ILE A 121 -2.84 -3.95 -10.51
C ILE A 121 -3.23 -5.28 -9.87
N ASN A 122 -2.61 -6.41 -10.27
CA ASN A 122 -3.01 -7.72 -9.76
C ASN A 122 -2.80 -7.84 -8.25
N SER A 123 -1.79 -7.17 -7.70
CA SER A 123 -1.56 -7.08 -6.26
C SER A 123 -2.72 -6.43 -5.49
N LEU A 124 -3.39 -5.42 -6.08
CA LEU A 124 -4.58 -4.81 -5.46
C LEU A 124 -5.64 -5.86 -5.16
N TYR A 125 -5.96 -6.70 -6.15
CA TYR A 125 -6.90 -7.79 -5.96
C TYR A 125 -6.39 -8.80 -4.93
N ASN A 126 -5.14 -9.24 -5.08
CA ASN A 126 -4.56 -10.31 -4.26
C ASN A 126 -4.57 -9.96 -2.76
N VAL A 127 -4.26 -8.70 -2.42
CA VAL A 127 -4.21 -8.23 -1.03
C VAL A 127 -5.58 -7.75 -0.56
N THR A 128 -6.27 -6.95 -1.36
CA THR A 128 -7.49 -6.27 -0.91
C THR A 128 -8.65 -7.24 -0.72
N GLN A 129 -8.79 -8.25 -1.58
CA GLN A 129 -9.91 -9.19 -1.50
C GLN A 129 -9.97 -9.95 -0.16
N PRO A 130 -8.90 -10.60 0.33
CA PRO A 130 -8.93 -11.25 1.64
C PRO A 130 -9.06 -10.26 2.80
N VAL A 131 -8.50 -9.04 2.69
CA VAL A 131 -8.65 -7.99 3.71
C VAL A 131 -10.09 -7.51 3.79
N VAL A 132 -10.74 -7.22 2.66
CA VAL A 132 -12.17 -6.81 2.62
C VAL A 132 -13.05 -7.89 3.24
N LYS A 133 -12.83 -9.16 2.92
CA LYS A 133 -13.57 -10.27 3.54
C LYS A 133 -13.44 -10.32 5.07
N GLN A 134 -12.29 -9.89 5.59
CA GLN A 134 -12.07 -9.76 7.03
C GLN A 134 -12.77 -8.51 7.59
N MET A 135 -12.57 -7.35 6.95
CA MET A 135 -13.18 -6.07 7.38
C MET A 135 -14.71 -6.13 7.42
N MET A 136 -15.34 -6.84 6.47
CA MET A 136 -16.81 -7.04 6.45
C MET A 136 -17.36 -7.81 7.65
N LYS A 137 -16.52 -8.50 8.41
CA LYS A 137 -16.91 -9.23 9.63
C LYS A 137 -16.69 -8.41 10.92
N GLN A 138 -16.09 -7.23 10.78
CA GLN A 138 -15.77 -6.34 11.90
C GLN A 138 -16.88 -5.32 12.08
N SER A 139 -17.10 -4.87 13.32
CA SER A 139 -18.06 -3.82 13.66
C SER A 139 -17.48 -2.42 13.55
N GLU A 140 -16.16 -2.30 13.68
CA GLU A 140 -15.44 -1.04 13.65
C GLU A 140 -15.28 -0.51 12.22
N THR A 141 -15.18 0.82 12.09
CA THR A 141 -14.86 1.46 10.83
C THR A 141 -13.48 1.04 10.34
N SER A 142 -13.40 0.59 9.12
CA SER A 142 -12.14 0.23 8.46
C SER A 142 -11.85 1.14 7.27
N SER A 143 -10.58 1.24 6.88
CA SER A 143 -10.19 2.11 5.77
C SER A 143 -9.18 1.43 4.85
N ILE A 144 -9.34 1.64 3.55
CA ILE A 144 -8.43 1.16 2.50
C ILE A 144 -7.92 2.37 1.73
N TYR A 145 -6.60 2.46 1.62
CA TYR A 145 -5.93 3.48 0.83
C TYR A 145 -5.06 2.82 -0.23
N SER A 146 -5.22 3.24 -1.49
CA SER A 146 -4.43 2.71 -2.60
C SER A 146 -3.62 3.82 -3.26
N MET A 147 -2.31 3.57 -3.46
CA MET A 147 -1.41 4.57 -4.04
C MET A 147 -1.58 4.62 -5.56
N THR A 148 -2.17 5.72 -6.05
CA THR A 148 -2.20 6.09 -7.46
C THR A 148 -1.07 7.08 -7.78
N SER A 149 -1.19 7.78 -8.90
CA SER A 149 -0.22 8.79 -9.36
C SER A 149 -0.91 9.77 -10.30
N THR A 150 -0.39 10.98 -10.41
CA THR A 150 -0.75 11.93 -11.48
C THR A 150 -0.53 11.32 -12.87
N ALA A 151 0.44 10.40 -13.03
CA ALA A 151 0.64 9.65 -14.26
C ALA A 151 -0.60 8.84 -14.68
N GLY A 152 -1.41 8.36 -13.72
CA GLY A 152 -2.67 7.67 -14.01
C GLY A 152 -3.81 8.61 -14.42
N MET A 153 -3.69 9.91 -14.15
CA MET A 153 -4.68 10.91 -14.52
C MET A 153 -4.39 11.59 -15.87
N TYR A 154 -3.11 11.89 -16.12
CA TYR A 154 -2.71 12.73 -17.25
C TYR A 154 -1.79 12.01 -18.25
N GLY A 155 -1.29 10.83 -17.90
CA GLY A 155 -0.26 10.13 -18.66
C GLY A 155 1.11 10.78 -18.53
N VAL A 156 2.16 9.99 -18.71
CA VAL A 156 3.56 10.47 -18.73
C VAL A 156 4.30 9.77 -19.87
N PHE A 157 5.08 10.52 -20.63
CA PHE A 157 5.89 9.97 -21.72
C PHE A 157 6.82 8.84 -21.21
N GLY A 158 6.81 7.71 -21.90
CA GLY A 158 7.60 6.56 -21.52
C GLY A 158 7.05 5.74 -20.34
N GLN A 159 5.85 6.04 -19.85
CA GLN A 159 5.23 5.35 -18.71
C GLN A 159 3.86 4.76 -19.06
N THR A 160 3.68 4.23 -20.25
CA THR A 160 2.35 3.71 -20.68
C THR A 160 1.86 2.61 -19.76
N ASN A 161 2.71 1.64 -19.38
CA ASN A 161 2.38 0.57 -18.43
C ASN A 161 2.06 1.13 -17.02
N TYR A 162 2.91 2.01 -16.52
CA TYR A 162 2.73 2.62 -15.21
C TYR A 162 1.49 3.51 -15.15
N SER A 163 1.29 4.38 -16.16
CA SER A 163 0.12 5.25 -16.26
C SER A 163 -1.18 4.44 -16.32
N ALA A 164 -1.22 3.39 -17.16
CA ALA A 164 -2.37 2.47 -17.24
C ALA A 164 -2.62 1.82 -15.87
N SER A 165 -1.57 1.33 -15.20
CA SER A 165 -1.71 0.71 -13.89
C SER A 165 -2.25 1.67 -12.82
N LYS A 166 -1.78 2.91 -12.81
CA LYS A 166 -2.22 3.92 -11.83
C LYS A 166 -3.61 4.48 -12.13
N ALA A 167 -4.05 4.50 -13.39
CA ALA A 167 -5.44 4.74 -13.77
C ALA A 167 -6.37 3.62 -13.30
N ALA A 168 -5.94 2.37 -13.41
CA ALA A 168 -6.70 1.21 -12.91
C ALA A 168 -6.95 1.29 -11.40
N VAL A 169 -5.99 1.80 -10.60
CA VAL A 169 -6.18 2.04 -9.15
C VAL A 169 -7.36 2.98 -8.89
N ILE A 170 -7.56 4.00 -9.71
CA ILE A 170 -8.65 4.96 -9.55
C ILE A 170 -10.00 4.28 -9.79
N GLY A 171 -10.13 3.56 -10.91
CA GLY A 171 -11.36 2.81 -11.23
C GLY A 171 -11.68 1.74 -10.19
N PHE A 172 -10.67 0.99 -9.75
CA PHE A 172 -10.79 0.01 -8.67
C PHE A 172 -11.31 0.65 -7.38
N THR A 173 -10.76 1.81 -7.00
CA THR A 173 -11.15 2.53 -5.77
C THR A 173 -12.62 2.94 -5.81
N TYR A 174 -13.08 3.52 -6.92
CA TYR A 174 -14.49 3.93 -7.07
C TYR A 174 -15.45 2.74 -6.99
N ALA A 175 -15.17 1.68 -7.73
CA ALA A 175 -16.03 0.50 -7.73
C ALA A 175 -16.09 -0.17 -6.35
N LEU A 176 -14.92 -0.39 -5.73
CA LEU A 176 -14.87 -1.02 -4.42
C LEU A 176 -15.55 -0.17 -3.34
N ALA A 177 -15.42 1.15 -3.38
CA ALA A 177 -16.06 2.05 -2.43
C ALA A 177 -17.59 1.86 -2.41
N GLU A 178 -18.22 1.75 -3.59
CA GLU A 178 -19.67 1.50 -3.68
C GLU A 178 -20.06 0.10 -3.19
N GLU A 179 -19.25 -0.93 -3.48
CA GLU A 179 -19.55 -2.30 -3.05
C GLU A 179 -19.51 -2.48 -1.53
N VAL A 180 -18.56 -1.81 -0.84
CA VAL A 180 -18.32 -2.01 0.58
C VAL A 180 -18.92 -0.94 1.50
N LYS A 181 -19.55 0.07 0.95
CA LYS A 181 -20.14 1.21 1.67
C LYS A 181 -21.03 0.79 2.87
N ARG A 182 -21.87 -0.24 2.69
CA ARG A 182 -22.76 -0.75 3.73
C ARG A 182 -22.05 -1.45 4.91
N PHE A 183 -20.77 -1.76 4.76
CA PHE A 183 -19.97 -2.46 5.78
C PHE A 183 -19.07 -1.50 6.58
N ASN A 184 -19.32 -0.20 6.49
CA ASN A 184 -18.52 0.82 7.17
C ASN A 184 -17.02 0.77 6.82
N ILE A 185 -16.73 0.44 5.55
CA ILE A 185 -15.37 0.40 4.99
C ILE A 185 -15.20 1.60 4.05
N GLN A 186 -14.25 2.47 4.36
CA GLN A 186 -13.90 3.63 3.53
C GLN A 186 -12.80 3.25 2.55
N VAL A 187 -12.97 3.58 1.27
CA VAL A 187 -11.98 3.27 0.23
C VAL A 187 -11.56 4.55 -0.48
N ASN A 188 -10.26 4.81 -0.51
CA ASN A 188 -9.70 6.03 -1.06
C ASN A 188 -8.44 5.75 -1.89
N ALA A 189 -8.19 6.58 -2.91
CA ALA A 189 -6.94 6.61 -3.65
C ALA A 189 -6.14 7.87 -3.26
N ILE A 190 -4.81 7.72 -3.13
CA ILE A 190 -3.89 8.82 -2.83
C ILE A 190 -2.89 8.93 -3.96
N SER A 191 -2.75 10.14 -4.53
CA SER A 191 -1.68 10.47 -5.48
C SER A 191 -0.60 11.27 -4.75
N PRO A 192 0.45 10.61 -4.23
CA PRO A 192 1.48 11.26 -3.44
C PRO A 192 2.45 12.05 -4.35
N ALA A 193 3.01 13.14 -3.81
CA ALA A 193 4.19 13.81 -4.35
C ALA A 193 5.31 13.71 -3.31
N ALA A 194 6.32 12.87 -3.57
CA ALA A 194 7.41 12.64 -2.64
C ALA A 194 8.74 12.38 -3.37
N LYS A 195 9.83 12.86 -2.78
CA LYS A 195 11.19 12.54 -3.23
C LYS A 195 11.57 11.17 -2.68
N THR A 196 11.69 10.17 -3.56
CA THR A 196 12.03 8.79 -3.23
C THR A 196 12.98 8.24 -4.28
N ASP A 197 13.58 7.07 -4.04
CA ASP A 197 14.43 6.40 -5.02
C ASP A 197 13.73 6.19 -6.36
N MET A 198 12.42 5.98 -6.36
CA MET A 198 11.61 5.83 -7.58
C MET A 198 11.51 7.15 -8.36
N THR A 199 11.46 8.31 -7.69
CA THR A 199 11.27 9.63 -8.32
C THR A 199 12.59 10.37 -8.59
N LEU A 200 13.69 10.01 -7.92
CA LEU A 200 15.00 10.64 -8.09
C LEU A 200 15.49 10.70 -9.53
N PRO A 201 15.37 9.64 -10.36
CA PRO A 201 15.80 9.71 -11.75
C PRO A 201 15.04 10.72 -12.60
N ALA A 202 13.74 10.91 -12.32
CA ALA A 202 12.92 11.90 -13.02
C ALA A 202 13.25 13.33 -12.58
N ILE A 203 13.50 13.55 -11.28
CA ILE A 203 13.87 14.86 -10.73
C ILE A 203 15.20 15.34 -11.32
N LYS A 204 16.20 14.47 -11.38
CA LYS A 204 17.51 14.81 -11.97
C LYS A 204 17.45 15.24 -13.44
N ARG A 205 16.53 14.66 -14.24
CA ARG A 205 16.35 15.05 -15.65
C ARG A 205 15.70 16.42 -15.85
N VAL A 206 15.06 16.96 -14.83
CA VAL A 206 14.42 18.30 -14.89
C VAL A 206 15.40 19.38 -14.43
N GLU A 207 16.41 19.00 -13.64
CA GLU A 207 17.45 19.90 -13.14
C GLU A 207 18.62 20.07 -14.15
N GLU A 208 18.73 19.22 -15.18
CA GLU A 208 19.67 19.30 -16.33
C GLU A 208 19.04 20.08 -17.50
#